data_948b654c847836d19ddc514d11855dab
#
_entry.id   948b654c847836d19ddc514d11855dab
#
_cell.length_a   1.000
_cell.length_b   1.000
_cell.length_c   1.000
_cell.angle_alpha   90.00
_cell.angle_beta   90.00
_cell.angle_gamma   90.00
#
_symmetry.space_group_name_H-M   'P 1'
#
loop_
_entity.id
_entity.type
_entity.pdbx_description
1 polymer ?
#
loop_
_entity_poly.entity_id
_entity_poly.type
_entity_poly.pdbx_seq_one_letter_code
_entity_poly.pdbx_strand_id
1 'polypeptide(L)'
;MSKDERIWVILALVWMLVSFFFMPLWHIVGAQNPPAETYRVTPEQFDRLVEGMVSKYKVGEEKGVPVVHPDPTEPVFIRASMWQWYPIVEFEKDRTYRVHLSSMDILHGFSIQPVNMNFMVFPKYDYVLKLTPTTTGEFHIVCNEFCGLGHHMMVGKIYVK
;
A
#
# COMPACT_ATOMS: atom_id res chain seq x y z
N MET A 1 10.78 37.13 36.05
CA MET A 1 10.11 36.84 34.78
C MET A 1 9.16 37.96 34.48
N SER A 2 9.34 38.62 33.34
CA SER A 2 8.46 39.70 32.88
C SER A 2 7.06 39.20 32.53
N LYS A 3 6.10 40.10 32.33
CA LYS A 3 4.72 39.71 31.93
C LYS A 3 4.74 39.03 30.56
N ASP A 4 5.55 39.49 29.65
CA ASP A 4 5.65 38.94 28.31
C ASP A 4 6.29 37.52 28.29
N GLU A 5 7.34 37.32 29.09
CA GLU A 5 7.94 36.01 29.27
C GLU A 5 6.93 34.99 29.81
N ARG A 6 6.07 35.35 30.76
CA ARG A 6 5.00 34.46 31.26
C ARG A 6 4.02 34.09 30.15
N ILE A 7 3.61 35.06 29.36
CA ILE A 7 2.68 34.79 28.25
C ILE A 7 3.28 33.80 27.26
N TRP A 8 4.52 34.01 26.86
CA TRP A 8 5.20 33.10 25.93
C TRP A 8 5.41 31.70 26.51
N VAL A 9 5.77 31.58 27.77
CA VAL A 9 5.92 30.29 28.44
C VAL A 9 4.59 29.56 28.53
N ILE A 10 3.50 30.27 28.85
CA ILE A 10 2.16 29.68 28.89
C ILE A 10 1.72 29.20 27.52
N LEU A 11 1.92 30.03 26.48
CA LEU A 11 1.58 29.67 25.10
C LEU A 11 2.36 28.44 24.62
N ALA A 12 3.66 28.40 24.89
CA ALA A 12 4.51 27.27 24.57
C ALA A 12 4.07 25.98 25.31
N LEU A 13 3.73 26.10 26.61
CA LEU A 13 3.23 24.99 27.40
C LEU A 13 1.89 24.45 26.85
N VAL A 14 0.95 25.34 26.55
CA VAL A 14 -0.35 24.96 25.95
C VAL A 14 -0.13 24.23 24.64
N TRP A 15 0.71 24.78 23.75
CA TRP A 15 1.00 24.16 22.46
C TRP A 15 1.68 22.80 22.61
N MET A 16 2.62 22.69 23.53
CA MET A 16 3.26 21.42 23.86
C MET A 16 2.25 20.36 24.32
N LEU A 17 1.33 20.74 25.23
CA LEU A 17 0.30 19.82 25.73
C LEU A 17 -0.66 19.39 24.60
N VAL A 18 -1.11 20.33 23.76
CA VAL A 18 -1.96 20.03 22.61
C VAL A 18 -1.25 19.03 21.68
N SER A 19 0.00 19.31 21.30
CA SER A 19 0.76 18.41 20.40
C SER A 19 1.01 17.05 21.04
N PHE A 20 1.33 17.00 22.33
CA PHE A 20 1.57 15.76 23.05
C PHE A 20 0.33 14.86 23.11
N PHE A 21 -0.84 15.41 23.42
CA PHE A 21 -2.08 14.64 23.50
C PHE A 21 -2.70 14.35 22.13
N PHE A 22 -2.40 15.16 21.13
CA PHE A 22 -2.87 14.92 19.76
C PHE A 22 -2.31 13.62 19.16
N MET A 23 -1.06 13.26 19.45
CA MET A 23 -0.47 12.03 18.92
C MET A 23 -1.19 10.76 19.37
N PRO A 24 -1.38 10.48 20.70
CA PRO A 24 -2.14 9.32 21.13
C PRO A 24 -3.61 9.38 20.71
N LEU A 25 -4.23 10.57 20.72
CA LEU A 25 -5.58 10.73 20.21
C LEU A 25 -5.69 10.28 18.73
N TRP A 26 -4.77 10.75 17.89
CA TRP A 26 -4.74 10.37 16.48
C TRP A 26 -4.43 8.88 16.28
N HIS A 27 -3.63 8.28 17.15
CA HIS A 27 -3.36 6.85 17.10
C HIS A 27 -4.61 6.00 17.41
N ILE A 28 -5.48 6.49 18.29
CA ILE A 28 -6.70 5.79 18.70
C ILE A 28 -7.84 5.99 17.69
N VAL A 29 -8.05 7.22 17.21
CA VAL A 29 -9.22 7.58 16.38
C VAL A 29 -8.89 7.71 14.89
N GLY A 30 -7.61 7.85 14.53
CA GLY A 30 -7.17 7.96 13.14
C GLY A 30 -7.22 6.63 12.41
N ALA A 31 -7.64 6.65 11.15
CA ALA A 31 -7.54 5.49 10.27
C ALA A 31 -6.11 5.40 9.70
N GLN A 32 -5.35 4.41 10.16
CA GLN A 32 -4.02 4.12 9.65
C GLN A 32 -4.02 2.75 8.97
N ASN A 33 -3.27 2.61 7.88
CA ASN A 33 -3.09 1.37 7.15
C ASN A 33 -1.63 0.88 7.22
N PRO A 34 -1.07 0.56 8.41
CA PRO A 34 0.24 -0.07 8.50
C PRO A 34 0.18 -1.49 7.92
N PRO A 35 1.29 -2.05 7.42
CA PRO A 35 1.35 -3.47 7.12
C PRO A 35 0.93 -4.24 8.36
N ALA A 36 -0.03 -5.15 8.20
CA ALA A 36 -0.53 -5.94 9.34
C ALA A 36 0.51 -6.99 9.76
N GLU A 37 1.23 -7.54 8.78
CA GLU A 37 2.17 -8.66 8.95
C GLU A 37 3.30 -8.53 7.93
N THR A 38 4.48 -9.08 8.26
CA THR A 38 5.62 -9.13 7.33
C THR A 38 6.33 -10.47 7.49
N TYR A 39 6.52 -11.18 6.39
CA TYR A 39 7.18 -12.48 6.36
C TYR A 39 8.43 -12.44 5.49
N ARG A 40 9.35 -13.39 5.69
CA ARG A 40 10.46 -13.59 4.76
C ARG A 40 10.03 -14.54 3.65
N VAL A 41 10.33 -14.16 2.41
CA VAL A 41 10.02 -14.95 1.22
C VAL A 41 11.13 -14.74 0.18
N THR A 42 11.47 -15.75 -0.61
CA THR A 42 12.37 -15.51 -1.75
C THR A 42 11.56 -14.97 -2.94
N PRO A 43 12.18 -14.16 -3.83
CA PRO A 43 11.49 -13.68 -5.02
C PRO A 43 10.85 -14.82 -5.84
N GLU A 44 11.56 -15.93 -6.00
CA GLU A 44 11.07 -17.09 -6.78
C GLU A 44 9.88 -17.80 -6.09
N GLN A 45 9.85 -17.80 -4.76
CA GLN A 45 8.70 -18.35 -4.01
C GLN A 45 7.49 -17.44 -4.16
N PHE A 46 7.69 -16.13 -4.02
CA PHE A 46 6.61 -15.16 -4.17
C PHE A 46 6.07 -15.14 -5.60
N ASP A 47 6.94 -15.23 -6.60
CA ASP A 47 6.56 -15.30 -8.01
C ASP A 47 5.65 -16.49 -8.31
N ARG A 48 5.97 -17.67 -7.77
CA ARG A 48 5.09 -18.86 -7.90
C ARG A 48 3.71 -18.65 -7.28
N LEU A 49 3.61 -17.93 -6.16
CA LEU A 49 2.32 -17.61 -5.55
C LEU A 49 1.50 -16.66 -6.43
N VAL A 50 2.16 -15.64 -7.00
CA VAL A 50 1.54 -14.71 -7.95
C VAL A 50 1.02 -15.46 -9.19
N GLU A 51 1.85 -16.27 -9.83
CA GLU A 51 1.46 -17.01 -11.04
C GLU A 51 0.37 -18.06 -10.76
N GLY A 52 0.41 -18.69 -9.59
CA GLY A 52 -0.65 -19.59 -9.12
C GLY A 52 -2.00 -18.87 -8.99
N MET A 53 -2.01 -17.67 -8.40
CA MET A 53 -3.20 -16.84 -8.31
C MET A 53 -3.67 -16.38 -9.69
N VAL A 54 -2.77 -15.92 -10.55
CA VAL A 54 -3.09 -15.48 -11.92
C VAL A 54 -3.73 -16.63 -12.70
N SER A 55 -3.17 -17.82 -12.63
CA SER A 55 -3.71 -19.00 -13.33
C SER A 55 -5.13 -19.35 -12.87
N LYS A 56 -5.44 -19.12 -11.58
CA LYS A 56 -6.74 -19.45 -10.98
C LYS A 56 -7.81 -18.39 -11.26
N TYR A 57 -7.43 -17.10 -11.26
CA TYR A 57 -8.37 -15.98 -11.20
C TYR A 57 -8.31 -15.02 -12.40
N LYS A 58 -7.58 -15.36 -13.46
CA LYS A 58 -7.49 -14.51 -14.66
C LYS A 58 -8.87 -14.37 -15.32
N VAL A 59 -9.35 -13.14 -15.45
CA VAL A 59 -10.60 -12.79 -16.10
C VAL A 59 -10.39 -12.02 -17.42
N GLY A 60 -9.18 -11.50 -17.63
CA GLY A 60 -8.86 -10.73 -18.84
C GLY A 60 -7.38 -10.39 -18.93
N GLU A 61 -7.07 -9.48 -19.85
CA GLU A 61 -5.71 -8.97 -20.04
C GLU A 61 -5.77 -7.53 -20.55
N GLU A 62 -4.91 -6.66 -20.05
CA GLU A 62 -4.78 -5.28 -20.49
C GLU A 62 -3.31 -4.95 -20.76
N LYS A 63 -2.97 -4.56 -21.99
CA LYS A 63 -1.61 -4.22 -22.43
C LYS A 63 -0.55 -5.29 -22.08
N GLY A 64 -0.93 -6.56 -22.19
CA GLY A 64 -0.03 -7.68 -21.86
C GLY A 64 0.05 -8.02 -20.38
N VAL A 65 -0.71 -7.35 -19.51
CA VAL A 65 -0.79 -7.63 -18.07
C VAL A 65 -2.12 -8.33 -17.77
N PRO A 66 -2.12 -9.51 -17.13
CA PRO A 66 -3.35 -10.19 -16.76
C PRO A 66 -4.16 -9.39 -15.75
N VAL A 67 -5.47 -9.41 -15.95
CA VAL A 67 -6.46 -8.90 -14.99
C VAL A 67 -7.02 -10.09 -14.23
N VAL A 68 -6.97 -10.03 -12.91
CA VAL A 68 -7.45 -11.09 -12.02
C VAL A 68 -8.59 -10.59 -11.14
N HIS A 69 -9.57 -11.46 -10.87
CA HIS A 69 -10.66 -11.20 -9.93
C HIS A 69 -10.66 -12.26 -8.82
N PRO A 70 -9.82 -12.08 -7.78
CA PRO A 70 -9.68 -13.07 -6.70
C PRO A 70 -10.88 -13.05 -5.76
N ASP A 71 -11.18 -14.21 -5.16
CA ASP A 71 -12.16 -14.31 -4.08
C ASP A 71 -11.69 -13.53 -2.85
N PRO A 72 -12.55 -12.73 -2.17
CA PRO A 72 -12.17 -11.98 -0.97
C PRO A 72 -11.63 -12.82 0.20
N THR A 73 -11.94 -14.11 0.23
CA THR A 73 -11.46 -15.04 1.28
C THR A 73 -10.05 -15.58 1.01
N GLU A 74 -9.54 -15.40 -0.19
CA GLU A 74 -8.23 -15.89 -0.63
C GLU A 74 -7.19 -14.77 -0.60
N PRO A 75 -5.90 -15.11 -0.40
CA PRO A 75 -4.83 -14.12 -0.45
C PRO A 75 -4.62 -13.57 -1.86
N VAL A 76 -4.42 -12.28 -1.96
CA VAL A 76 -4.15 -11.56 -3.22
C VAL A 76 -2.67 -11.21 -3.28
N PHE A 77 -1.98 -11.58 -4.34
CA PHE A 77 -0.55 -11.35 -4.49
C PHE A 77 -0.27 -10.33 -5.59
N ILE A 78 0.50 -9.29 -5.26
CA ILE A 78 0.97 -8.28 -6.22
C ILE A 78 2.49 -8.18 -6.10
N ARG A 79 3.20 -8.39 -7.21
CA ARG A 79 4.65 -8.21 -7.28
C ARG A 79 5.03 -6.88 -7.91
N ALA A 80 6.11 -6.31 -7.42
CA ALA A 80 6.82 -5.21 -8.04
C ALA A 80 8.07 -5.73 -8.76
N SER A 81 8.34 -5.22 -9.94
CA SER A 81 9.61 -5.40 -10.66
C SER A 81 9.90 -4.15 -11.48
N MET A 82 11.13 -3.94 -11.92
CA MET A 82 11.50 -2.82 -12.80
C MET A 82 10.83 -2.96 -14.18
N TRP A 83 9.85 -2.18 -14.56
CA TRP A 83 9.15 -1.06 -13.93
C TRP A 83 7.65 -1.31 -14.01
N GLN A 84 7.19 -2.40 -13.38
CA GLN A 84 5.84 -2.92 -13.52
C GLN A 84 5.28 -3.39 -12.18
N TRP A 85 3.99 -3.13 -11.98
CA TRP A 85 3.13 -3.80 -11.01
C TRP A 85 2.37 -4.94 -11.70
N TYR A 86 2.31 -6.13 -11.10
CA TYR A 86 1.73 -7.31 -11.69
C TYR A 86 1.06 -8.22 -10.65
N PRO A 87 -0.15 -8.72 -10.89
CA PRO A 87 -1.08 -8.43 -12.00
C PRO A 87 -1.89 -7.15 -11.74
N ILE A 88 -2.82 -6.82 -12.64
CA ILE A 88 -3.93 -5.89 -12.40
C ILE A 88 -4.98 -6.65 -11.61
N VAL A 89 -5.48 -6.07 -10.51
CA VAL A 89 -6.44 -6.72 -9.63
C VAL A 89 -7.78 -6.01 -9.68
N GLU A 90 -8.85 -6.78 -9.85
CA GLU A 90 -10.24 -6.33 -9.66
C GLU A 90 -10.70 -6.71 -8.26
N PHE A 91 -11.06 -5.73 -7.45
CA PHE A 91 -11.64 -5.91 -6.12
C PHE A 91 -13.14 -5.64 -6.14
N GLU A 92 -13.89 -6.28 -5.24
CA GLU A 92 -15.27 -5.92 -4.95
C GLU A 92 -15.32 -4.81 -3.89
N LYS A 93 -16.23 -3.86 -4.09
CA LYS A 93 -16.50 -2.80 -3.11
C LYS A 93 -16.95 -3.39 -1.77
N ASP A 94 -16.53 -2.76 -0.67
CA ASP A 94 -16.89 -3.08 0.71
C ASP A 94 -16.51 -4.52 1.16
N ARG A 95 -15.60 -5.17 0.42
CA ARG A 95 -15.01 -6.47 0.79
C ARG A 95 -13.59 -6.29 1.27
N THR A 96 -13.21 -7.01 2.29
CA THR A 96 -11.85 -6.95 2.85
C THR A 96 -10.97 -8.02 2.25
N TYR A 97 -9.83 -7.62 1.71
CA TYR A 97 -8.83 -8.49 1.12
C TYR A 97 -7.54 -8.49 1.95
N ARG A 98 -6.85 -9.61 1.95
CA ARG A 98 -5.44 -9.69 2.39
C ARG A 98 -4.54 -9.59 1.17
N VAL A 99 -3.92 -8.44 1.01
CA VAL A 99 -3.04 -8.15 -0.14
C VAL A 99 -1.60 -8.34 0.27
N HIS A 100 -0.92 -9.26 -0.39
CA HIS A 100 0.47 -9.60 -0.23
C HIS A 100 1.30 -8.85 -1.26
N LEU A 101 2.34 -8.14 -0.82
CA LEU A 101 3.21 -7.33 -1.65
C LEU A 101 4.66 -7.77 -1.49
N SER A 102 5.37 -7.96 -2.59
CA SER A 102 6.81 -8.19 -2.59
C SER A 102 7.48 -7.60 -3.83
N SER A 103 8.77 -7.34 -3.72
CA SER A 103 9.60 -6.96 -4.85
C SER A 103 10.43 -8.13 -5.36
N MET A 104 10.61 -8.21 -6.68
CA MET A 104 11.41 -9.24 -7.33
C MET A 104 12.88 -8.83 -7.46
N ASP A 105 13.19 -7.56 -7.40
CA ASP A 105 14.50 -7.00 -7.73
C ASP A 105 15.02 -6.00 -6.69
N ILE A 106 14.51 -4.79 -6.65
CA ILE A 106 14.98 -3.70 -5.79
C ILE A 106 13.81 -3.12 -4.96
N LEU A 107 14.07 -2.09 -4.18
CA LEU A 107 13.05 -1.33 -3.46
C LEU A 107 12.12 -0.60 -4.44
N HIS A 108 10.80 -0.72 -4.21
CA HIS A 108 9.76 0.09 -4.85
C HIS A 108 8.84 0.72 -3.82
N GLY A 109 8.18 1.82 -4.19
CA GLY A 109 7.15 2.44 -3.36
C GLY A 109 5.76 2.06 -3.85
N PHE A 110 4.94 1.45 -3.00
CA PHE A 110 3.54 1.11 -3.30
C PHE A 110 2.62 2.19 -2.77
N SER A 111 2.14 3.04 -3.65
CA SER A 111 1.20 4.12 -3.31
C SER A 111 -0.05 4.02 -4.16
N ILE A 112 -1.22 3.85 -3.52
CA ILE A 112 -2.52 3.84 -4.22
C ILE A 112 -3.09 5.25 -4.22
N GLN A 113 -3.34 5.80 -5.41
CA GLN A 113 -3.89 7.14 -5.58
C GLN A 113 -5.39 7.08 -5.90
N PRO A 114 -6.23 7.93 -5.26
CA PRO A 114 -5.93 8.99 -4.26
C PRO A 114 -6.00 8.51 -2.79
N VAL A 115 -5.87 7.21 -2.54
CA VAL A 115 -5.97 6.62 -1.19
C VAL A 115 -4.71 6.93 -0.39
N ASN A 116 -4.85 7.22 0.90
CA ASN A 116 -3.70 7.40 1.80
C ASN A 116 -3.06 6.05 2.17
N MET A 117 -2.47 5.39 1.19
CA MET A 117 -1.75 4.13 1.35
C MET A 117 -0.40 4.24 0.66
N ASN A 118 0.67 4.11 1.43
CA ASN A 118 2.03 4.24 0.94
C ASN A 118 2.98 3.35 1.74
N PHE A 119 3.66 2.43 1.06
CA PHE A 119 4.57 1.46 1.67
C PHE A 119 5.83 1.30 0.83
N MET A 120 6.96 1.12 1.50
CA MET A 120 8.19 0.63 0.88
C MET A 120 8.12 -0.88 0.75
N VAL A 121 8.32 -1.40 -0.45
CA VAL A 121 8.29 -2.82 -0.78
C VAL A 121 9.70 -3.29 -1.11
N PHE A 122 10.34 -3.96 -0.16
CA PHE A 122 11.69 -4.51 -0.31
C PHE A 122 11.64 -5.92 -0.89
N PRO A 123 12.68 -6.34 -1.65
CA PRO A 123 12.84 -7.72 -2.03
C PRO A 123 13.08 -8.62 -0.79
N LYS A 124 12.71 -9.90 -0.90
CA LYS A 124 12.83 -10.92 0.16
C LYS A 124 11.88 -10.74 1.36
N TYR A 125 10.91 -9.84 1.26
CA TYR A 125 9.85 -9.66 2.26
C TYR A 125 8.48 -9.68 1.58
N ASP A 126 7.54 -10.35 2.23
CA ASP A 126 6.12 -10.35 1.91
C ASP A 126 5.41 -9.45 2.92
N TYR A 127 4.86 -8.33 2.46
CA TYR A 127 4.10 -7.38 3.25
C TYR A 127 2.62 -7.65 3.09
N VAL A 128 1.94 -7.97 4.18
CA VAL A 128 0.51 -8.26 4.16
C VAL A 128 -0.28 -7.04 4.59
N LEU A 129 -1.13 -6.56 3.70
CA LEU A 129 -2.01 -5.41 3.93
C LEU A 129 -3.46 -5.87 4.00
N LYS A 130 -4.26 -5.26 4.86
CA LYS A 130 -5.72 -5.36 4.80
C LYS A 130 -6.26 -4.19 3.98
N LEU A 131 -6.92 -4.50 2.88
CA LEU A 131 -7.51 -3.52 1.98
C LEU A 131 -9.02 -3.73 1.90
N THR A 132 -9.79 -2.69 2.22
CA THR A 132 -11.25 -2.68 2.05
C THR A 132 -11.61 -1.50 1.15
N PRO A 133 -11.80 -1.70 -0.16
CA PRO A 133 -12.18 -0.63 -1.06
C PRO A 133 -13.60 -0.15 -0.75
N THR A 134 -13.80 1.16 -0.58
CA THR A 134 -15.09 1.76 -0.26
C THR A 134 -15.73 2.52 -1.42
N THR A 135 -14.99 2.68 -2.52
CA THR A 135 -15.44 3.44 -3.69
C THR A 135 -15.12 2.65 -4.95
N THR A 136 -16.08 2.54 -5.87
CA THR A 136 -15.89 1.90 -7.18
C THR A 136 -15.11 2.81 -8.12
N GLY A 137 -14.37 2.21 -9.05
CA GLY A 137 -13.61 2.95 -10.07
C GLY A 137 -12.26 2.33 -10.41
N GLU A 138 -11.47 3.07 -11.17
CA GLU A 138 -10.09 2.76 -11.51
C GLU A 138 -9.15 3.53 -10.58
N PHE A 139 -8.22 2.83 -9.97
CA PHE A 139 -7.21 3.40 -9.08
C PHE A 139 -5.81 3.05 -9.61
N HIS A 140 -4.85 3.93 -9.35
CA HIS A 140 -3.48 3.75 -9.81
C HIS A 140 -2.55 3.38 -8.65
N ILE A 141 -1.68 2.40 -8.89
CA ILE A 141 -0.53 2.11 -8.04
C ILE A 141 0.66 2.87 -8.60
N VAL A 142 1.14 3.86 -7.89
CA VAL A 142 2.29 4.67 -8.31
C VAL A 142 3.52 4.25 -7.51
N CYS A 143 4.62 3.97 -8.20
CA CYS A 143 5.91 3.80 -7.54
C CYS A 143 6.45 5.19 -7.16
N ASN A 144 6.60 5.46 -5.87
CA ASN A 144 7.09 6.74 -5.36
C ASN A 144 8.47 6.65 -4.66
N GLU A 145 9.14 5.49 -4.79
CA GLU A 145 10.53 5.29 -4.41
C GLU A 145 11.39 5.09 -5.66
N PHE A 146 12.50 5.82 -5.78
CA PHE A 146 13.33 5.77 -6.98
C PHE A 146 13.86 4.36 -7.25
N CYS A 147 13.43 3.76 -8.35
CA CYS A 147 13.74 2.40 -8.77
C CYS A 147 14.44 2.33 -10.15
N GLY A 148 15.18 3.36 -10.52
CA GLY A 148 15.96 3.40 -11.76
C GLY A 148 15.33 4.21 -12.89
N LEU A 149 15.84 4.03 -14.12
CA LEU A 149 15.52 4.88 -15.28
C LEU A 149 14.04 4.93 -15.63
N GLY A 150 13.32 3.83 -15.50
CA GLY A 150 11.88 3.73 -15.80
C GLY A 150 10.95 4.08 -14.63
N HIS A 151 11.48 4.59 -13.52
CA HIS A 151 10.72 4.92 -12.33
C HIS A 151 9.48 5.78 -12.61
N HIS A 152 9.61 6.79 -13.44
CA HIS A 152 8.52 7.72 -13.80
C HIS A 152 7.39 7.06 -14.61
N MET A 153 7.61 5.87 -15.18
CA MET A 153 6.63 5.11 -15.95
C MET A 153 6.00 3.97 -15.14
N MET A 154 6.50 3.70 -13.93
CA MET A 154 6.03 2.57 -13.11
C MET A 154 4.71 2.89 -12.44
N VAL A 155 3.64 2.73 -13.21
CA VAL A 155 2.25 2.92 -12.77
C VAL A 155 1.48 1.65 -13.05
N GLY A 156 0.86 1.08 -12.03
CA GLY A 156 -0.06 -0.05 -12.11
C GLY A 156 -1.51 0.39 -11.96
N LYS A 157 -2.43 -0.57 -12.05
CA LYS A 157 -3.87 -0.35 -11.93
C LYS A 157 -4.52 -1.33 -10.95
N ILE A 158 -5.58 -0.85 -10.34
CA ILE A 158 -6.55 -1.62 -9.57
C ILE A 158 -7.94 -1.18 -10.01
N TYR A 159 -8.82 -2.13 -10.20
CA TYR A 159 -10.24 -1.87 -10.42
C TYR A 159 -11.04 -2.20 -9.16
N VAL A 160 -12.06 -1.41 -8.85
CA VAL A 160 -13.04 -1.69 -7.80
C VAL A 160 -14.43 -1.69 -8.44
N LYS A 161 -15.13 -2.79 -8.34
CA LYS A 161 -16.48 -3.00 -8.89
C LYS A 161 -17.54 -3.10 -7.81
#